data_fe02e77a829c8bfcc669b0b35a7942c6
#
_entry.id   fe02e77a829c8bfcc669b0b35a7942c6
#
_cell.length_a   1.000
_cell.length_b   1.000
_cell.length_c   1.000
_cell.angle_alpha   90.00
_cell.angle_beta   90.00
_cell.angle_gamma   90.00
#
_symmetry.space_group_name_H-M   'P 1'
#
loop_
_entity.id
_entity.type
_entity.pdbx_description
1 polymer ?
#
loop_
_entity_poly.entity_id
_entity_poly.type
_entity_poly.pdbx_seq_one_letter_code
_entity_poly.pdbx_strand_id
1 'polypeptide(L)'
;AKLHSLSVKTVHYVSPSVWAWRQGRIKKIKRSVDLMLSLFPFEADFYRQHDVPVRYVGHPLAKQLPMQPDTAGARAALGLDAERPVLCIMPGSRAGEVELMAELFLDVAQIIDKTLPGLQLIIPAANGARYEYLEKLLSHRQTLSVKLIRQQSHIAMESSDVVLLASGTTALEAMLLKKPMVVSYRLGALTYALVSPFIKTPFASIPNLLSNEMLVPELIQNQATVNALSEEVMKAFDSGRAISLGAKFKDLHQLLAINSGAIAAEAIAQLVNE
;
A
#
# COMPACT_ATOMS: atom_id res chain seq x y z
N ALA A 1 -3.30 -19.42 -23.30
CA ALA A 1 -3.12 -19.82 -24.69
C ALA A 1 -3.45 -21.30 -24.92
N LYS A 2 -2.77 -22.27 -24.24
CA LYS A 2 -3.05 -23.71 -24.45
C LYS A 2 -4.50 -24.09 -24.09
N LEU A 3 -5.06 -23.62 -22.97
CA LEU A 3 -6.45 -23.91 -22.58
C LEU A 3 -7.44 -23.28 -23.56
N HIS A 4 -7.19 -22.06 -23.97
CA HIS A 4 -8.04 -21.35 -24.94
C HIS A 4 -8.08 -22.07 -26.30
N SER A 5 -6.93 -22.63 -26.78
CA SER A 5 -6.91 -23.43 -28.02
C SER A 5 -7.67 -24.76 -27.91
N LEU A 6 -8.04 -25.17 -26.69
CA LEU A 6 -8.89 -26.35 -26.41
C LEU A 6 -10.35 -25.98 -26.16
N SER A 7 -10.77 -24.76 -26.49
CA SER A 7 -12.11 -24.21 -26.22
C SER A 7 -12.50 -24.22 -24.75
N VAL A 8 -11.52 -24.21 -23.83
CA VAL A 8 -11.76 -24.11 -22.39
C VAL A 8 -11.85 -22.63 -22.02
N LYS A 9 -12.98 -22.19 -21.47
CA LYS A 9 -13.17 -20.83 -20.97
C LYS A 9 -12.17 -20.53 -19.86
N THR A 10 -11.52 -19.35 -19.94
CA THR A 10 -10.44 -18.96 -19.04
C THR A 10 -10.75 -17.64 -18.35
N VAL A 11 -10.69 -17.64 -17.03
CA VAL A 11 -10.87 -16.44 -16.20
C VAL A 11 -9.56 -16.14 -15.48
N HIS A 12 -9.16 -14.89 -15.48
CA HIS A 12 -8.01 -14.43 -14.70
C HIS A 12 -8.48 -13.48 -13.60
N TYR A 13 -8.34 -13.93 -12.36
CA TYR A 13 -8.67 -13.12 -11.18
C TYR A 13 -7.42 -12.44 -10.65
N VAL A 14 -7.52 -11.15 -10.40
CA VAL A 14 -6.43 -10.21 -10.05
C VAL A 14 -5.52 -9.87 -11.22
N SER A 15 -5.63 -8.64 -11.69
CA SER A 15 -4.80 -8.11 -12.77
C SER A 15 -3.30 -8.11 -12.39
N PRO A 16 -2.41 -8.66 -13.25
CA PRO A 16 -1.01 -8.32 -13.13
C PRO A 16 -0.83 -6.83 -13.49
N SER A 17 0.12 -6.15 -12.84
CA SER A 17 0.35 -4.69 -12.99
C SER A 17 0.86 -4.28 -14.39
N VAL A 18 0.27 -4.83 -15.46
CA VAL A 18 0.66 -4.51 -16.85
C VAL A 18 0.30 -3.08 -17.25
N TRP A 19 -0.66 -2.49 -16.59
CA TRP A 19 -1.03 -1.09 -16.75
C TRP A 19 0.10 -0.14 -16.29
N ALA A 20 0.87 -0.54 -15.28
CA ALA A 20 1.97 0.26 -14.73
C ALA A 20 3.27 0.10 -15.53
N TRP A 21 3.57 -1.11 -16.02
CA TRP A 21 4.81 -1.42 -16.70
C TRP A 21 4.65 -2.64 -17.63
N ARG A 22 5.53 -2.77 -18.64
CA ARG A 22 5.49 -3.88 -19.63
C ARG A 22 4.12 -4.04 -20.31
N GLN A 23 3.48 -2.94 -20.70
CA GLN A 23 2.16 -2.93 -21.32
C GLN A 23 2.05 -3.85 -22.55
N GLY A 24 3.15 -4.13 -23.26
CA GLY A 24 3.16 -5.09 -24.38
C GLY A 24 2.68 -6.51 -24.03
N ARG A 25 2.66 -6.89 -22.75
CA ARG A 25 2.10 -8.17 -22.26
C ARG A 25 0.59 -8.26 -22.47
N ILE A 26 -0.10 -7.14 -22.66
CA ILE A 26 -1.55 -7.10 -22.91
C ILE A 26 -1.95 -7.96 -24.11
N LYS A 27 -1.12 -8.00 -25.17
CA LYS A 27 -1.37 -8.84 -26.34
C LYS A 27 -1.42 -10.34 -26.01
N LYS A 28 -0.59 -10.78 -25.04
CA LYS A 28 -0.60 -12.17 -24.59
C LYS A 28 -1.81 -12.44 -23.71
N ILE A 29 -2.18 -11.50 -22.85
CA ILE A 29 -3.37 -11.60 -22.00
C ILE A 29 -4.63 -11.72 -22.87
N LYS A 30 -4.80 -10.82 -23.84
CA LYS A 30 -5.93 -10.82 -24.79
C LYS A 30 -6.12 -12.17 -25.50
N ARG A 31 -5.02 -12.88 -25.81
CA ARG A 31 -5.05 -14.21 -26.46
C ARG A 31 -5.27 -15.38 -25.51
N SER A 32 -5.29 -15.16 -24.22
CA SER A 32 -5.22 -16.23 -23.23
C SER A 32 -6.32 -16.18 -22.19
N VAL A 33 -7.10 -15.10 -22.16
CA VAL A 33 -8.09 -14.84 -21.10
C VAL A 33 -9.40 -14.41 -21.75
N ASP A 34 -10.47 -15.16 -21.46
CA ASP A 34 -11.82 -14.84 -21.92
C ASP A 34 -12.45 -13.76 -21.04
N LEU A 35 -12.12 -13.73 -19.74
CA LEU A 35 -12.59 -12.73 -18.81
C LEU A 35 -11.52 -12.36 -17.78
N MET A 36 -11.21 -11.07 -17.66
CA MET A 36 -10.38 -10.51 -16.60
C MET A 36 -11.27 -10.01 -15.46
N LEU A 37 -11.01 -10.40 -14.22
CA LEU A 37 -11.64 -9.86 -13.02
C LEU A 37 -10.64 -8.93 -12.31
N SER A 38 -10.88 -7.62 -12.41
CA SER A 38 -9.97 -6.59 -11.86
C SER A 38 -10.42 -6.10 -10.50
N LEU A 39 -9.47 -5.78 -9.63
CA LEU A 39 -9.73 -5.30 -8.27
C LEU A 39 -9.86 -3.77 -8.18
N PHE A 40 -9.34 -3.04 -9.17
CA PHE A 40 -9.37 -1.59 -9.20
C PHE A 40 -10.06 -1.06 -10.47
N PRO A 41 -10.82 0.07 -10.38
CA PRO A 41 -11.51 0.65 -11.52
C PRO A 41 -10.57 1.02 -12.68
N PHE A 42 -9.42 1.65 -12.39
CA PHE A 42 -8.45 2.07 -13.41
C PHE A 42 -7.84 0.88 -14.18
N GLU A 43 -7.76 -0.31 -13.57
CA GLU A 43 -7.36 -1.53 -14.26
C GLU A 43 -8.41 -1.95 -15.30
N ALA A 44 -9.69 -1.88 -14.92
CA ALA A 44 -10.78 -2.20 -15.83
C ALA A 44 -10.78 -1.26 -17.05
N ASP A 45 -10.54 0.03 -16.85
CA ASP A 45 -10.45 1.00 -17.93
C ASP A 45 -9.27 0.70 -18.87
N PHE A 46 -8.12 0.35 -18.31
CA PHE A 46 -6.97 -0.08 -19.09
C PHE A 46 -7.28 -1.31 -19.96
N TYR A 47 -7.94 -2.34 -19.42
CA TYR A 47 -8.29 -3.53 -20.18
C TYR A 47 -9.34 -3.26 -21.26
N ARG A 48 -10.36 -2.43 -20.99
CA ARG A 48 -11.36 -1.99 -21.98
C ARG A 48 -10.71 -1.28 -23.17
N GLN A 49 -9.76 -0.38 -22.93
CA GLN A 49 -9.01 0.34 -23.98
C GLN A 49 -8.19 -0.59 -24.90
N HIS A 50 -7.95 -1.82 -24.46
CA HIS A 50 -7.22 -2.82 -25.22
C HIS A 50 -8.12 -3.98 -25.73
N ASP A 51 -9.45 -3.81 -25.68
CA ASP A 51 -10.44 -4.82 -26.07
C ASP A 51 -10.23 -6.18 -25.36
N VAL A 52 -9.92 -6.17 -24.10
CA VAL A 52 -9.90 -7.36 -23.24
C VAL A 52 -11.16 -7.36 -22.41
N PRO A 53 -12.01 -8.44 -22.48
CA PRO A 53 -13.18 -8.53 -21.64
C PRO A 53 -12.79 -8.45 -20.17
N VAL A 54 -13.40 -7.52 -19.44
CA VAL A 54 -13.06 -7.25 -18.04
C VAL A 54 -14.29 -6.91 -17.21
N ARG A 55 -14.32 -7.42 -15.98
CA ARG A 55 -15.29 -7.02 -14.96
C ARG A 55 -14.55 -6.48 -13.75
N TYR A 56 -14.88 -5.26 -13.34
CA TYR A 56 -14.46 -4.72 -12.06
C TYR A 56 -15.27 -5.39 -10.95
N VAL A 57 -14.58 -5.98 -9.98
CA VAL A 57 -15.22 -6.75 -8.89
C VAL A 57 -15.01 -6.15 -7.51
N GLY A 58 -14.24 -5.06 -7.39
CA GLY A 58 -13.87 -4.49 -6.09
C GLY A 58 -12.73 -5.23 -5.41
N HIS A 59 -12.32 -4.74 -4.26
CA HIS A 59 -11.17 -5.29 -3.53
C HIS A 59 -11.62 -6.02 -2.25
N PRO A 60 -11.30 -7.32 -2.07
CA PRO A 60 -11.77 -8.10 -0.91
C PRO A 60 -11.37 -7.49 0.43
N LEU A 61 -10.17 -6.91 0.53
CA LEU A 61 -9.66 -6.28 1.74
C LEU A 61 -10.52 -5.09 2.19
N ALA A 62 -11.18 -4.38 1.25
CA ALA A 62 -12.07 -3.27 1.58
C ALA A 62 -13.33 -3.70 2.35
N LYS A 63 -13.70 -4.99 2.27
CA LYS A 63 -14.77 -5.56 3.11
C LYS A 63 -14.26 -6.10 4.45
N GLN A 64 -12.99 -6.45 4.51
CA GLN A 64 -12.40 -7.04 5.72
C GLN A 64 -11.99 -5.97 6.73
N LEU A 65 -11.54 -4.81 6.25
CA LEU A 65 -11.16 -3.70 7.12
C LEU A 65 -12.37 -2.83 7.47
N PRO A 66 -12.42 -2.29 8.70
CA PRO A 66 -13.57 -1.53 9.17
C PRO A 66 -13.69 -0.20 8.42
N MET A 67 -14.93 0.22 8.13
CA MET A 67 -15.20 1.54 7.55
C MET A 67 -14.83 2.66 8.53
N GLN A 68 -14.94 2.40 9.83
CA GLN A 68 -14.53 3.27 10.92
C GLN A 68 -13.50 2.52 11.77
N PRO A 69 -12.20 2.84 11.67
CA PRO A 69 -11.16 2.23 12.48
C PRO A 69 -11.32 2.56 13.96
N ASP A 70 -11.01 1.59 14.82
CA ASP A 70 -10.96 1.76 16.27
C ASP A 70 -9.53 2.05 16.74
N THR A 71 -9.09 3.28 16.55
CA THR A 71 -7.74 3.71 16.96
C THR A 71 -7.51 3.58 18.46
N ALA A 72 -8.52 3.86 19.28
CA ALA A 72 -8.40 3.78 20.74
C ALA A 72 -8.25 2.33 21.21
N GLY A 73 -9.08 1.41 20.69
CA GLY A 73 -8.95 -0.02 20.96
C GLY A 73 -7.62 -0.60 20.47
N ALA A 74 -7.16 -0.19 19.31
CA ALA A 74 -5.86 -0.61 18.76
C ALA A 74 -4.68 -0.13 19.64
N ARG A 75 -4.73 1.12 20.13
CA ARG A 75 -3.73 1.64 21.09
C ARG A 75 -3.72 0.87 22.39
N ALA A 76 -4.89 0.64 22.97
CA ALA A 76 -5.04 -0.13 24.22
C ALA A 76 -4.49 -1.56 24.05
N ALA A 77 -4.84 -2.25 22.97
CA ALA A 77 -4.36 -3.60 22.69
C ALA A 77 -2.84 -3.69 22.51
N LEU A 78 -2.21 -2.62 22.01
CA LEU A 78 -0.76 -2.53 21.83
C LEU A 78 -0.06 -1.90 23.06
N GLY A 79 -0.78 -1.48 24.11
CA GLY A 79 -0.20 -0.80 25.28
C GLY A 79 0.50 0.50 24.89
N LEU A 80 -0.11 1.26 23.98
CA LEU A 80 0.28 2.61 23.60
C LEU A 80 -0.55 3.62 24.38
N ASP A 81 0.04 4.77 24.68
CA ASP A 81 -0.67 5.87 25.32
C ASP A 81 -1.74 6.45 24.38
N ALA A 82 -2.93 6.72 24.89
CA ALA A 82 -4.07 7.16 24.11
C ALA A 82 -3.89 8.58 23.54
N GLU A 83 -3.22 9.46 24.27
CA GLU A 83 -3.13 10.89 23.98
C GLU A 83 -1.83 11.29 23.26
N ARG A 84 -0.83 10.41 23.25
CA ARG A 84 0.46 10.69 22.64
C ARG A 84 0.44 10.39 21.15
N PRO A 85 1.14 11.19 20.31
CA PRO A 85 1.23 10.92 18.88
C PRO A 85 1.92 9.57 18.60
N VAL A 86 1.45 8.87 17.58
CA VAL A 86 1.97 7.56 17.17
C VAL A 86 2.37 7.57 15.71
N LEU A 87 3.62 7.25 15.40
CA LEU A 87 4.13 7.02 14.06
C LEU A 87 4.34 5.51 13.85
N CYS A 88 3.62 4.94 12.89
CA CYS A 88 3.85 3.58 12.42
C CYS A 88 4.86 3.58 11.26
N ILE A 89 5.90 2.77 11.37
CA ILE A 89 6.97 2.68 10.38
C ILE A 89 6.94 1.31 9.72
N MET A 90 6.79 1.27 8.39
CA MET A 90 6.65 0.05 7.62
C MET A 90 7.68 -0.02 6.49
N PRO A 91 8.91 -0.47 6.79
CA PRO A 91 10.02 -0.42 5.84
C PRO A 91 9.95 -1.47 4.72
N GLY A 92 8.91 -2.30 4.72
CA GLY A 92 8.68 -3.34 3.73
C GLY A 92 8.57 -4.74 4.34
N SER A 93 8.33 -5.71 3.47
CA SER A 93 8.21 -7.13 3.86
C SER A 93 9.31 -8.01 3.28
N ARG A 94 9.86 -7.65 2.13
CA ARG A 94 10.96 -8.37 1.48
C ARG A 94 12.31 -7.93 2.01
N ALA A 95 13.31 -8.84 1.99
CA ALA A 95 14.65 -8.56 2.48
C ALA A 95 15.24 -7.27 1.88
N GLY A 96 15.31 -7.21 0.56
CA GLY A 96 15.90 -6.07 -0.12
C GLY A 96 15.12 -4.76 0.05
N GLU A 97 13.82 -4.80 0.31
CA GLU A 97 13.03 -3.61 0.65
C GLU A 97 13.45 -3.09 2.04
N VAL A 98 13.44 -3.97 3.04
CA VAL A 98 13.80 -3.60 4.41
C VAL A 98 15.24 -3.12 4.51
N GLU A 99 16.17 -3.76 3.81
CA GLU A 99 17.58 -3.36 3.76
C GLU A 99 17.78 -1.96 3.17
N LEU A 100 17.00 -1.58 2.17
CA LEU A 100 17.10 -0.27 1.52
C LEU A 100 16.36 0.85 2.27
N MET A 101 15.30 0.50 3.03
CA MET A 101 14.39 1.50 3.60
C MET A 101 14.49 1.64 5.12
N ALA A 102 14.92 0.59 5.85
CA ALA A 102 14.84 0.61 7.31
C ALA A 102 15.74 1.68 7.94
N GLU A 103 17.00 1.77 7.54
CA GLU A 103 17.91 2.79 8.07
C GLU A 103 17.40 4.21 7.78
N LEU A 104 16.97 4.46 6.53
CA LEU A 104 16.39 5.75 6.13
C LEU A 104 15.19 6.12 7.01
N PHE A 105 14.29 5.17 7.23
CA PHE A 105 13.08 5.41 8.03
C PHE A 105 13.38 5.59 9.52
N LEU A 106 14.39 4.91 10.03
CA LEU A 106 14.86 5.12 11.41
C LEU A 106 15.54 6.47 11.59
N ASP A 107 16.29 6.96 10.58
CA ASP A 107 16.87 8.31 10.61
C ASP A 107 15.77 9.39 10.59
N VAL A 108 14.72 9.20 9.79
CA VAL A 108 13.52 10.06 9.81
C VAL A 108 12.88 10.02 11.19
N ALA A 109 12.64 8.82 11.75
CA ALA A 109 12.04 8.67 13.06
C ALA A 109 12.82 9.40 14.16
N GLN A 110 14.16 9.41 14.08
CA GLN A 110 15.02 10.10 15.04
C GLN A 110 14.88 11.63 14.96
N ILE A 111 14.62 12.17 13.77
CA ILE A 111 14.33 13.60 13.61
C ILE A 111 12.94 13.94 14.16
N ILE A 112 11.93 13.13 13.83
CA ILE A 112 10.55 13.35 14.28
C ILE A 112 10.45 13.23 15.81
N ASP A 113 11.12 12.26 16.44
CA ASP A 113 11.15 12.06 17.88
C ASP A 113 11.71 13.28 18.63
N LYS A 114 12.73 13.93 18.05
CA LYS A 114 13.29 15.19 18.61
C LYS A 114 12.38 16.40 18.42
N THR A 115 11.55 16.39 17.37
CA THR A 115 10.72 17.54 16.97
C THR A 115 9.33 17.48 17.59
N LEU A 116 8.78 16.27 17.78
CA LEU A 116 7.43 16.02 18.28
C LEU A 116 7.48 15.37 19.66
N PRO A 117 7.34 16.16 20.74
CA PRO A 117 7.45 15.64 22.10
C PRO A 117 6.42 14.54 22.38
N GLY A 118 6.86 13.48 23.03
CA GLY A 118 6.00 12.39 23.43
C GLY A 118 5.67 11.39 22.31
N LEU A 119 6.31 11.49 21.14
CA LEU A 119 6.09 10.54 20.05
C LEU A 119 6.28 9.09 20.49
N GLN A 120 5.38 8.24 20.07
CA GLN A 120 5.47 6.79 20.17
C GLN A 120 5.76 6.20 18.80
N LEU A 121 6.76 5.36 18.71
CA LEU A 121 7.18 4.70 17.47
C LEU A 121 6.81 3.23 17.50
N ILE A 122 6.18 2.74 16.44
CA ILE A 122 5.84 1.33 16.30
C ILE A 122 6.28 0.78 14.94
N ILE A 123 6.91 -0.40 14.95
CA ILE A 123 7.32 -1.11 13.74
C ILE A 123 6.77 -2.53 13.77
N PRO A 124 5.82 -2.90 12.90
CA PRO A 124 5.38 -4.28 12.73
C PRO A 124 6.32 -5.00 11.75
N ALA A 125 7.15 -5.91 12.25
CA ALA A 125 8.02 -6.73 11.42
C ALA A 125 7.21 -7.82 10.71
N ALA A 126 7.34 -7.95 9.39
CA ALA A 126 6.54 -8.84 8.57
C ALA A 126 6.71 -10.34 8.91
N ASN A 127 7.88 -10.74 9.41
CA ASN A 127 8.20 -12.10 9.83
C ASN A 127 9.41 -12.11 10.79
N GLY A 128 9.77 -13.29 11.30
CA GLY A 128 10.87 -13.46 12.25
C GLY A 128 12.21 -12.93 11.74
N ALA A 129 12.58 -13.22 10.49
CA ALA A 129 13.85 -12.76 9.93
C ALA A 129 13.91 -11.23 9.78
N ARG A 130 12.77 -10.59 9.50
CA ARG A 130 12.67 -9.11 9.46
C ARG A 130 12.71 -8.52 10.87
N TYR A 131 12.11 -9.21 11.83
CA TYR A 131 12.18 -8.83 13.25
C TYR A 131 13.62 -8.80 13.76
N GLU A 132 14.36 -9.89 13.58
CA GLU A 132 15.77 -10.00 13.99
C GLU A 132 16.66 -8.94 13.31
N TYR A 133 16.44 -8.68 12.03
CA TYR A 133 17.17 -7.64 11.31
C TYR A 133 16.91 -6.25 11.89
N LEU A 134 15.63 -5.91 12.13
CA LEU A 134 15.23 -4.61 12.70
C LEU A 134 15.68 -4.48 14.15
N GLU A 135 15.59 -5.53 14.96
CA GLU A 135 16.08 -5.55 16.33
C GLU A 135 17.59 -5.25 16.39
N LYS A 136 18.37 -5.86 15.48
CA LYS A 136 19.80 -5.58 15.35
C LYS A 136 20.06 -4.12 14.95
N LEU A 137 19.30 -3.53 14.03
CA LEU A 137 19.46 -2.11 13.69
C LEU A 137 19.12 -1.20 14.87
N LEU A 138 18.07 -1.51 15.61
CA LEU A 138 17.63 -0.75 16.78
C LEU A 138 18.63 -0.83 17.94
N SER A 139 19.34 -1.94 18.12
CA SER A 139 20.37 -2.08 19.16
C SER A 139 21.51 -1.07 19.03
N HIS A 140 21.75 -0.55 17.83
CA HIS A 140 22.75 0.52 17.58
C HIS A 140 22.15 1.94 17.71
N ARG A 141 20.85 2.08 18.03
CA ARG A 141 20.12 3.35 18.12
C ARG A 141 19.48 3.51 19.51
N GLN A 142 20.28 3.42 20.57
CA GLN A 142 19.83 3.39 21.97
C GLN A 142 18.99 4.60 22.41
N THR A 143 19.11 5.72 21.72
CA THR A 143 18.31 6.93 22.01
C THR A 143 16.91 6.91 21.41
N LEU A 144 16.61 5.97 20.51
CA LEU A 144 15.33 5.87 19.84
C LEU A 144 14.48 4.74 20.46
N SER A 145 13.42 5.11 21.17
CA SER A 145 12.51 4.15 21.77
C SER A 145 11.46 3.68 20.76
N VAL A 146 11.58 2.45 20.30
CA VAL A 146 10.69 1.86 19.28
C VAL A 146 10.03 0.60 19.81
N LYS A 147 8.72 0.53 19.71
CA LYS A 147 7.95 -0.69 19.92
C LYS A 147 8.03 -1.58 18.68
N LEU A 148 8.97 -2.52 18.67
CA LEU A 148 9.08 -3.53 17.61
C LEU A 148 8.14 -4.70 17.92
N ILE A 149 7.22 -5.01 17.01
CA ILE A 149 6.27 -6.12 17.16
C ILE A 149 6.38 -7.11 16.00
N ARG A 150 5.97 -8.36 16.25
CA ARG A 150 5.95 -9.42 15.23
C ARG A 150 4.60 -9.39 14.52
N GLN A 151 4.61 -9.19 13.19
CA GLN A 151 3.38 -9.14 12.39
C GLN A 151 2.40 -8.04 12.86
N GLN A 152 1.10 -8.28 12.78
CA GLN A 152 0.06 -7.34 13.27
C GLN A 152 0.09 -5.96 12.59
N SER A 153 0.38 -5.92 11.29
CA SER A 153 0.49 -4.66 10.53
C SER A 153 -0.79 -3.83 10.59
N HIS A 154 -1.97 -4.45 10.54
CA HIS A 154 -3.24 -3.73 10.54
C HIS A 154 -3.47 -3.01 11.87
N ILE A 155 -3.30 -3.69 13.01
CA ILE A 155 -3.49 -3.05 14.31
C ILE A 155 -2.42 -1.98 14.59
N ALA A 156 -1.17 -2.17 14.10
CA ALA A 156 -0.14 -1.15 14.20
C ALA A 156 -0.48 0.10 13.40
N MET A 157 -0.97 -0.05 12.16
CA MET A 157 -1.46 1.08 11.38
C MET A 157 -2.71 1.71 12.02
N GLU A 158 -3.67 0.90 12.48
CA GLU A 158 -4.90 1.37 13.11
C GLU A 158 -4.64 2.20 14.37
N SER A 159 -3.60 1.85 15.14
CA SER A 159 -3.19 2.60 16.35
C SER A 159 -2.50 3.92 16.06
N SER A 160 -2.00 4.14 14.85
CA SER A 160 -1.15 5.29 14.51
C SER A 160 -1.94 6.52 14.07
N ASP A 161 -1.31 7.68 14.16
CA ASP A 161 -1.77 8.93 13.56
C ASP A 161 -1.22 9.10 12.16
N VAL A 162 0.02 8.67 11.93
CA VAL A 162 0.71 8.74 10.63
C VAL A 162 1.42 7.41 10.36
N VAL A 163 1.46 7.02 9.09
CA VAL A 163 2.18 5.84 8.62
C VAL A 163 3.29 6.27 7.65
N LEU A 164 4.53 5.96 7.96
CA LEU A 164 5.65 6.04 7.02
C LEU A 164 5.89 4.66 6.43
N LEU A 165 5.70 4.49 5.14
CA LEU A 165 5.69 3.17 4.53
C LEU A 165 6.50 3.07 3.22
N ALA A 166 7.06 1.90 2.99
CA ALA A 166 7.52 1.50 1.67
C ALA A 166 6.32 1.22 0.76
N SER A 167 6.43 1.62 -0.51
CA SER A 167 5.36 1.47 -1.50
C SER A 167 4.92 0.01 -1.67
N GLY A 168 3.62 -0.20 -1.94
CA GLY A 168 3.04 -1.53 -2.17
C GLY A 168 1.58 -1.59 -1.72
N THR A 169 1.11 -2.81 -1.41
CA THR A 169 -0.25 -3.05 -0.89
C THR A 169 -0.49 -2.38 0.46
N THR A 170 0.55 -2.10 1.24
CA THR A 170 0.47 -1.40 2.52
C THR A 170 -0.14 -0.01 2.40
N ALA A 171 0.08 0.70 1.28
CA ALA A 171 -0.56 2.00 1.06
C ALA A 171 -2.09 1.86 0.89
N LEU A 172 -2.56 0.78 0.28
CA LEU A 172 -3.99 0.46 0.23
C LEU A 172 -4.54 0.17 1.64
N GLU A 173 -3.84 -0.62 2.43
CA GLU A 173 -4.25 -0.95 3.80
C GLU A 173 -4.35 0.30 4.67
N ALA A 174 -3.34 1.17 4.64
CA ALA A 174 -3.34 2.45 5.37
C ALA A 174 -4.49 3.38 4.91
N MET A 175 -4.77 3.44 3.59
CA MET A 175 -5.92 4.17 3.04
C MET A 175 -7.25 3.60 3.57
N LEU A 176 -7.42 2.28 3.55
CA LEU A 176 -8.63 1.62 4.05
C LEU A 176 -8.82 1.85 5.56
N LEU A 177 -7.73 1.99 6.31
CA LEU A 177 -7.73 2.38 7.73
C LEU A 177 -7.76 3.91 7.94
N LYS A 178 -7.92 4.73 6.88
CA LYS A 178 -8.02 6.20 6.90
C LYS A 178 -6.81 6.88 7.57
N LYS A 179 -5.63 6.27 7.45
CA LYS A 179 -4.42 6.80 8.07
C LYS A 179 -3.66 7.72 7.11
N PRO A 180 -3.37 8.96 7.50
CA PRO A 180 -2.39 9.78 6.82
C PRO A 180 -1.09 9.02 6.65
N MET A 181 -0.47 9.14 5.47
CA MET A 181 0.72 8.38 5.17
C MET A 181 1.71 9.15 4.33
N VAL A 182 2.97 8.77 4.44
CA VAL A 182 4.04 9.15 3.52
C VAL A 182 4.58 7.90 2.86
N VAL A 183 4.54 7.87 1.55
CA VAL A 183 4.99 6.73 0.75
C VAL A 183 6.40 6.99 0.27
N SER A 184 7.29 6.04 0.48
CA SER A 184 8.64 6.13 -0.05
C SER A 184 9.09 4.80 -0.62
N TYR A 185 9.97 4.84 -1.60
CA TYR A 185 10.52 3.63 -2.18
C TYR A 185 11.87 3.85 -2.83
N ARG A 186 12.79 2.93 -2.58
CA ARG A 186 14.06 2.84 -3.27
C ARG A 186 14.24 1.47 -3.90
N LEU A 187 14.67 1.45 -5.13
CA LEU A 187 15.22 0.28 -5.79
C LEU A 187 16.74 0.38 -5.83
N GLY A 188 17.42 -0.74 -5.86
CA GLY A 188 18.85 -0.73 -6.17
C GLY A 188 19.11 -0.01 -7.49
N ALA A 189 20.18 0.77 -7.56
CA ALA A 189 20.47 1.69 -8.67
C ALA A 189 20.40 1.03 -10.06
N LEU A 190 20.96 -0.17 -10.22
CA LEU A 190 20.90 -0.93 -11.47
C LEU A 190 19.47 -1.34 -11.83
N THR A 191 18.71 -1.82 -10.84
CA THR A 191 17.31 -2.23 -11.06
C THR A 191 16.46 -1.03 -11.47
N TYR A 192 16.65 0.11 -10.80
CA TYR A 192 15.93 1.35 -11.14
C TYR A 192 16.26 1.82 -12.56
N ALA A 193 17.52 1.87 -12.93
CA ALA A 193 17.94 2.27 -14.28
C ALA A 193 17.33 1.39 -15.38
N LEU A 194 17.19 0.09 -15.10
CA LEU A 194 16.57 -0.86 -16.03
C LEU A 194 15.05 -0.79 -16.10
N VAL A 195 14.38 -0.43 -15.00
CA VAL A 195 12.90 -0.49 -14.88
C VAL A 195 12.26 0.87 -15.16
N SER A 196 12.89 1.97 -14.75
CA SER A 196 12.31 3.32 -14.84
C SER A 196 11.83 3.75 -16.23
N PRO A 197 12.50 3.40 -17.36
CA PRO A 197 12.00 3.76 -18.69
C PRO A 197 10.67 3.08 -19.06
N PHE A 198 10.33 2.00 -18.38
CA PHE A 198 9.12 1.21 -18.66
C PHE A 198 7.95 1.55 -17.74
N ILE A 199 8.15 2.41 -16.75
CA ILE A 199 7.08 2.88 -15.87
C ILE A 199 6.20 3.88 -16.64
N LYS A 200 4.90 3.61 -16.72
CA LYS A 200 3.93 4.38 -17.52
C LYS A 200 2.87 5.06 -16.67
N THR A 201 2.96 4.94 -15.35
CA THR A 201 2.01 5.55 -14.42
C THR A 201 2.62 6.78 -13.75
N PRO A 202 1.83 7.86 -13.55
CA PRO A 202 2.31 9.05 -12.85
C PRO A 202 2.47 8.84 -11.34
N PHE A 203 1.84 7.80 -10.77
CA PHE A 203 1.82 7.51 -9.34
C PHE A 203 2.28 6.09 -9.05
N ALA A 204 2.86 5.88 -7.86
CA ALA A 204 3.33 4.60 -7.36
C ALA A 204 2.37 3.97 -6.33
N SER A 205 1.63 4.78 -5.57
CA SER A 205 0.71 4.32 -4.52
C SER A 205 -0.72 4.14 -5.03
N ILE A 206 -1.40 3.16 -4.47
CA ILE A 206 -2.81 2.87 -4.82
C ILE A 206 -3.74 4.06 -4.52
N PRO A 207 -3.64 4.78 -3.39
CA PRO A 207 -4.48 5.96 -3.16
C PRO A 207 -4.40 7.01 -4.27
N ASN A 208 -3.19 7.36 -4.72
CA ASN A 208 -2.97 8.34 -5.77
C ASN A 208 -3.47 7.84 -7.15
N LEU A 209 -3.27 6.55 -7.43
CA LEU A 209 -3.80 5.91 -8.65
C LEU A 209 -5.33 5.88 -8.70
N LEU A 210 -5.98 5.60 -7.56
CA LEU A 210 -7.45 5.56 -7.47
C LEU A 210 -8.08 6.93 -7.62
N SER A 211 -7.45 7.96 -7.05
CA SER A 211 -7.95 9.33 -7.11
C SER A 211 -7.52 10.08 -8.37
N ASN A 212 -6.52 9.56 -9.10
CA ASN A 212 -5.84 10.25 -10.19
C ASN A 212 -5.28 11.63 -9.79
N GLU A 213 -4.93 11.80 -8.52
CA GLU A 213 -4.29 12.99 -7.96
C GLU A 213 -3.31 12.60 -6.85
N MET A 214 -2.38 13.49 -6.49
CA MET A 214 -1.43 13.25 -5.41
C MET A 214 -2.10 13.51 -4.04
N LEU A 215 -2.89 12.55 -3.55
CA LEU A 215 -3.50 12.60 -2.22
C LEU A 215 -2.46 12.46 -1.11
N VAL A 216 -1.48 11.60 -1.32
CA VAL A 216 -0.41 11.31 -0.38
C VAL A 216 0.95 11.57 -1.03
N PRO A 217 1.93 12.11 -0.29
CA PRO A 217 3.27 12.33 -0.83
C PRO A 217 3.96 11.00 -1.17
N GLU A 218 4.61 10.98 -2.34
CA GLU A 218 5.42 9.88 -2.84
C GLU A 218 6.85 10.36 -3.06
N LEU A 219 7.78 9.95 -2.21
CA LEU A 219 9.19 10.28 -2.33
C LEU A 219 9.96 9.04 -2.81
N ILE A 220 10.29 9.04 -4.09
CA ILE A 220 10.86 7.87 -4.76
C ILE A 220 12.33 8.13 -5.11
N GLN A 221 13.20 7.13 -4.88
CA GLN A 221 14.62 7.16 -5.23
C GLN A 221 15.35 8.37 -4.64
N ASN A 222 15.83 9.29 -5.48
CA ASN A 222 16.61 10.45 -5.05
C ASN A 222 15.81 11.48 -4.24
N GLN A 223 14.46 11.46 -4.35
CA GLN A 223 13.58 12.28 -3.52
C GLN A 223 13.43 11.73 -2.10
N ALA A 224 13.67 10.44 -1.91
CA ALA A 224 13.58 9.75 -0.62
C ALA A 224 14.80 10.12 0.26
N THR A 225 14.89 11.37 0.70
CA THR A 225 15.92 11.85 1.62
C THR A 225 15.36 11.97 3.03
N VAL A 226 16.23 11.91 4.04
CA VAL A 226 15.83 12.05 5.45
C VAL A 226 15.06 13.36 5.68
N ASN A 227 15.59 14.48 5.18
CA ASN A 227 14.96 15.80 5.37
C ASN A 227 13.58 15.87 4.69
N ALA A 228 13.48 15.50 3.41
CA ALA A 228 12.21 15.56 2.69
C ALA A 228 11.14 14.64 3.29
N LEU A 229 11.53 13.42 3.70
CA LEU A 229 10.62 12.50 4.39
C LEU A 229 10.18 13.06 5.75
N SER A 230 11.10 13.65 6.53
CA SER A 230 10.76 14.23 7.83
C SER A 230 9.78 15.39 7.69
N GLU A 231 9.96 16.27 6.70
CA GLU A 231 9.04 17.36 6.42
C GLU A 231 7.63 16.85 6.08
N GLU A 232 7.52 15.84 5.20
CA GLU A 232 6.22 15.29 4.80
C GLU A 232 5.55 14.52 5.95
N VAL A 233 6.33 13.80 6.77
CA VAL A 233 5.80 13.13 7.97
C VAL A 233 5.27 14.15 8.97
N MET A 234 5.99 15.26 9.22
CA MET A 234 5.52 16.34 10.10
C MET A 234 4.23 16.98 9.56
N LYS A 235 4.15 17.25 8.26
CA LYS A 235 2.91 17.75 7.62
C LYS A 235 1.74 16.76 7.73
N ALA A 236 2.02 15.46 7.75
CA ALA A 236 0.98 14.43 7.88
C ALA A 236 0.36 14.37 9.28
N PHE A 237 1.05 14.87 10.32
CA PHE A 237 0.50 15.02 11.66
C PHE A 237 -0.46 16.22 11.81
N ASP A 238 -0.61 17.09 10.79
CA ASP A 238 -1.58 18.17 10.83
C ASP A 238 -3.03 17.62 10.84
N SER A 239 -3.77 17.98 11.87
CA SER A 239 -5.12 17.45 12.12
C SER A 239 -6.13 17.86 11.03
N GLY A 240 -6.03 19.07 10.49
CA GLY A 240 -6.93 19.54 9.43
C GLY A 240 -6.71 18.76 8.14
N ARG A 241 -5.44 18.51 7.79
CA ARG A 241 -5.05 17.68 6.64
C ARG A 241 -5.50 16.23 6.85
N ALA A 242 -5.32 15.68 8.05
CA ALA A 242 -5.72 14.32 8.37
C ALA A 242 -7.24 14.10 8.22
N ILE A 243 -8.07 15.04 8.70
CA ILE A 243 -9.52 14.99 8.56
C ILE A 243 -9.95 15.03 7.08
N SER A 244 -9.41 15.98 6.31
CA SER A 244 -9.72 16.11 4.88
C SER A 244 -9.33 14.86 4.10
N LEU A 245 -8.15 14.30 4.36
CA LEU A 245 -7.66 13.08 3.73
C LEU A 245 -8.51 11.86 4.12
N GLY A 246 -8.89 11.76 5.40
CA GLY A 246 -9.77 10.71 5.91
C GLY A 246 -11.13 10.66 5.21
N ALA A 247 -11.72 11.81 4.89
CA ALA A 247 -12.96 11.88 4.11
C ALA A 247 -12.77 11.30 2.70
N LYS A 248 -11.71 11.72 1.98
CA LYS A 248 -11.38 11.16 0.65
C LYS A 248 -11.10 9.66 0.71
N PHE A 249 -10.40 9.19 1.72
CA PHE A 249 -10.12 7.77 1.92
C PHE A 249 -11.39 6.96 2.22
N LYS A 250 -12.37 7.55 2.90
CA LYS A 250 -13.68 6.93 3.10
C LYS A 250 -14.40 6.71 1.78
N ASP A 251 -14.40 7.70 0.88
CA ASP A 251 -15.02 7.58 -0.45
C ASP A 251 -14.32 6.50 -1.29
N LEU A 252 -13.00 6.49 -1.30
CA LEU A 252 -12.23 5.44 -1.98
C LEU A 252 -12.45 4.05 -1.38
N HIS A 253 -12.61 3.95 -0.06
CA HIS A 253 -12.96 2.71 0.59
C HIS A 253 -14.34 2.20 0.14
N GLN A 254 -15.35 3.06 0.11
CA GLN A 254 -16.69 2.72 -0.37
C GLN A 254 -16.67 2.26 -1.84
N LEU A 255 -15.89 2.92 -2.69
CA LEU A 255 -15.70 2.53 -4.08
C LEU A 255 -15.18 1.08 -4.21
N LEU A 256 -14.28 0.67 -3.32
CA LEU A 256 -13.67 -0.66 -3.34
C LEU A 256 -14.49 -1.73 -2.59
N ALA A 257 -15.35 -1.35 -1.65
CA ALA A 257 -16.08 -2.25 -0.74
C ALA A 257 -17.35 -2.86 -1.34
N ILE A 258 -17.38 -3.08 -2.64
CA ILE A 258 -18.48 -3.77 -3.33
C ILE A 258 -18.41 -5.29 -3.07
N ASN A 259 -19.48 -6.03 -3.42
CA ASN A 259 -19.52 -7.46 -3.18
C ASN A 259 -18.69 -8.27 -4.19
N SER A 260 -17.35 -8.25 -3.99
CA SER A 260 -16.39 -8.86 -4.91
C SER A 260 -16.72 -10.32 -5.25
N GLY A 261 -17.08 -11.11 -4.24
CA GLY A 261 -17.39 -12.54 -4.44
C GLY A 261 -18.63 -12.77 -5.29
N ALA A 262 -19.72 -12.06 -5.01
CA ALA A 262 -20.97 -12.21 -5.77
C ALA A 262 -20.79 -11.72 -7.22
N ILE A 263 -20.15 -10.56 -7.42
CA ILE A 263 -19.92 -10.00 -8.77
C ILE A 263 -19.01 -10.90 -9.59
N ALA A 264 -17.97 -11.48 -8.97
CA ALA A 264 -17.08 -12.42 -9.64
C ALA A 264 -17.82 -13.72 -10.03
N ALA A 265 -18.61 -14.30 -9.11
CA ALA A 265 -19.39 -15.50 -9.37
C ALA A 265 -20.41 -15.30 -10.50
N GLU A 266 -21.14 -14.18 -10.49
CA GLU A 266 -22.08 -13.82 -11.55
C GLU A 266 -21.39 -13.70 -12.91
N ALA A 267 -20.26 -12.98 -12.96
CA ALA A 267 -19.50 -12.78 -14.19
C ALA A 267 -18.96 -14.10 -14.77
N ILE A 268 -18.53 -15.02 -13.89
CA ILE A 268 -18.09 -16.36 -14.30
C ILE A 268 -19.27 -17.19 -14.82
N ALA A 269 -20.42 -17.16 -14.11
CA ALA A 269 -21.62 -17.89 -14.54
C ALA A 269 -22.12 -17.41 -15.90
N GLN A 270 -22.12 -16.10 -16.16
CA GLN A 270 -22.44 -15.53 -17.47
C GLN A 270 -21.51 -16.08 -18.56
N LEU A 271 -20.19 -16.05 -18.33
CA LEU A 271 -19.20 -16.54 -19.30
C LEU A 271 -19.36 -18.04 -19.62
N VAL A 272 -19.77 -18.86 -18.65
CA VAL A 272 -19.93 -20.30 -18.85
C VAL A 272 -21.20 -20.62 -19.64
N ASN A 273 -22.24 -19.77 -19.55
CA ASN A 273 -23.52 -19.95 -20.26
C ASN A 273 -23.49 -19.39 -21.69
N GLU A 274 -22.44 -18.67 -22.09
CA GLU A 274 -22.16 -18.24 -23.47
C GLU A 274 -21.42 -19.34 -24.27
#